data_44adcf920cd5195678374c9ad80fd7ae
#
_entry.id   44adcf920cd5195678374c9ad80fd7ae
#
_cell.length_a   1.000
_cell.length_b   1.000
_cell.length_c   1.000
_cell.angle_alpha   90.00
_cell.angle_beta   90.00
_cell.angle_gamma   90.00
#
_symmetry.space_group_name_H-M   'P 1'
#
loop_
_entity.id
_entity.type
_entity.pdbx_description
1 polymer ?
#
loop_
_entity_poly.entity_id
_entity_poly.type
_entity_poly.pdbx_seq_one_letter_code
_entity_poly.pdbx_strand_id
1 'polypeptide(L)'
;MEKGIPEGEQMRRASFQCADAIEISLFVEKEGLLFYESVGKKIKDPQVRQMFSRLADEEREHIQTLQEKSRYLQPAIASQNRHNEHLARFISEELKGKIFPPLKGSALQNINDDKKALDLGIESEKKSIEMLQSLLEKEKKLDVKAVFSHLLVEEKRHLLMLKDMKMKL
;
A
#
# COMPACT_ATOMS: atom_id res chain seq x y z
N MET A 1 -42.87 1.49 -2.11
CA MET A 1 -41.77 1.43 -3.09
C MET A 1 -40.52 2.05 -2.44
N GLU A 2 -39.67 1.22 -1.82
CA GLU A 2 -38.39 1.69 -1.33
C GLU A 2 -37.45 1.86 -2.52
N LYS A 3 -37.01 3.09 -2.77
CA LYS A 3 -35.97 3.36 -3.75
C LYS A 3 -34.65 2.82 -3.19
N GLY A 4 -34.16 1.73 -3.77
CA GLY A 4 -32.84 1.19 -3.46
C GLY A 4 -31.79 2.28 -3.64
N ILE A 5 -30.92 2.45 -2.64
CA ILE A 5 -29.79 3.35 -2.69
C ILE A 5 -28.85 2.87 -3.80
N PRO A 6 -28.36 3.75 -4.70
CA PRO A 6 -27.43 3.37 -5.77
C PRO A 6 -26.18 2.66 -5.20
N GLU A 7 -25.73 1.59 -5.85
CA GLU A 7 -24.58 0.77 -5.41
C GLU A 7 -23.31 1.61 -5.11
N GLY A 8 -23.08 2.68 -5.87
CA GLY A 8 -21.96 3.59 -5.65
C GLY A 8 -22.06 4.43 -4.36
N GLU A 9 -23.25 4.56 -3.78
CA GLU A 9 -23.49 5.28 -2.53
C GLU A 9 -23.38 4.36 -1.31
N GLN A 10 -23.63 3.06 -1.49
CA GLN A 10 -23.39 2.03 -0.48
C GLN A 10 -21.89 1.79 -0.26
N MET A 11 -21.05 1.83 -1.30
CA MET A 11 -19.58 1.77 -1.17
C MET A 11 -19.00 2.95 -0.37
N ARG A 12 -19.66 4.12 -0.40
CA ARG A 12 -19.22 5.31 0.35
C ARG A 12 -19.54 5.27 1.84
N ARG A 13 -20.36 4.32 2.30
CA ARG A 13 -20.83 4.20 3.70
C ARG A 13 -20.22 3.05 4.47
N ALA A 14 -19.54 2.12 3.83
CA ALA A 14 -18.92 1.02 4.53
C ALA A 14 -17.66 1.50 5.25
N SER A 15 -17.74 1.57 6.57
CA SER A 15 -16.63 1.87 7.46
C SER A 15 -15.78 0.63 7.67
N PHE A 16 -14.47 0.76 7.50
CA PHE A 16 -13.52 -0.31 7.81
C PHE A 16 -13.44 -0.57 9.32
N GLN A 17 -13.13 -1.82 9.70
CA GLN A 17 -12.70 -2.18 11.04
C GLN A 17 -11.18 -2.06 11.15
N CYS A 18 -10.64 -2.07 12.36
CA CYS A 18 -9.19 -2.04 12.57
C CYS A 18 -8.48 -3.20 11.86
N ALA A 19 -9.09 -4.40 11.90
CA ALA A 19 -8.59 -5.57 11.17
C ALA A 19 -8.55 -5.35 9.65
N ASP A 20 -9.57 -4.70 9.08
CA ASP A 20 -9.61 -4.36 7.64
C ASP A 20 -8.49 -3.38 7.28
N ALA A 21 -8.25 -2.38 8.13
CA ALA A 21 -7.16 -1.42 7.93
C ALA A 21 -5.79 -2.10 7.96
N ILE A 22 -5.59 -3.09 8.81
CA ILE A 22 -4.36 -3.89 8.84
C ILE A 22 -4.22 -4.72 7.56
N GLU A 23 -5.29 -5.36 7.07
CA GLU A 23 -5.25 -6.12 5.82
C GLU A 23 -4.98 -5.24 4.60
N ILE A 24 -5.59 -4.04 4.52
CA ILE A 24 -5.29 -3.04 3.49
C ILE A 24 -3.82 -2.65 3.54
N SER A 25 -3.30 -2.33 4.73
CA SER A 25 -1.91 -1.98 4.91
C SER A 25 -0.97 -3.12 4.51
N LEU A 26 -1.25 -4.36 4.95
CA LEU A 26 -0.49 -5.55 4.56
C LEU A 26 -0.48 -5.76 3.04
N PHE A 27 -1.59 -5.48 2.36
CA PHE A 27 -1.64 -5.58 0.90
C PHE A 27 -0.69 -4.58 0.25
N VAL A 28 -0.72 -3.31 0.66
CA VAL A 28 0.13 -2.24 0.12
C VAL A 28 1.61 -2.54 0.35
N GLU A 29 1.99 -2.92 1.58
CA GLU A 29 3.36 -3.26 1.95
C GLU A 29 3.90 -4.47 1.15
N LYS A 30 3.08 -5.51 0.92
CA LYS A 30 3.46 -6.67 0.11
C LYS A 30 3.66 -6.30 -1.37
N GLU A 31 2.82 -5.45 -1.93
CA GLU A 31 2.98 -4.94 -3.29
C GLU A 31 4.26 -4.08 -3.39
N GLY A 32 4.54 -3.23 -2.40
CA GLY A 32 5.77 -2.44 -2.28
C GLY A 32 7.02 -3.31 -2.21
N LEU A 33 7.03 -4.32 -1.34
CA LEU A 33 8.12 -5.28 -1.21
C LEU A 33 8.43 -5.95 -2.55
N LEU A 34 7.41 -6.49 -3.21
CA LEU A 34 7.57 -7.16 -4.50
C LEU A 34 8.11 -6.21 -5.58
N PHE A 35 7.64 -4.96 -5.57
CA PHE A 35 8.13 -3.93 -6.48
C PHE A 35 9.60 -3.63 -6.24
N TYR A 36 10.00 -3.29 -5.00
CA TYR A 36 11.39 -2.94 -4.69
C TYR A 36 12.36 -4.09 -4.93
N GLU A 37 11.99 -5.33 -4.60
CA GLU A 37 12.81 -6.51 -4.92
C GLU A 37 12.96 -6.75 -6.42
N SER A 38 11.88 -6.62 -7.17
CA SER A 38 11.87 -6.92 -8.61
C SER A 38 12.62 -5.86 -9.41
N VAL A 39 12.39 -4.60 -9.08
CA VAL A 39 13.04 -3.46 -9.73
C VAL A 39 14.50 -3.37 -9.31
N GLY A 40 14.81 -3.59 -8.05
CA GLY A 40 16.18 -3.58 -7.52
C GLY A 40 17.13 -4.51 -8.29
N LYS A 41 16.64 -5.65 -8.77
CA LYS A 41 17.42 -6.58 -9.61
C LYS A 41 17.82 -6.00 -10.98
N LYS A 42 17.13 -4.99 -11.46
CA LYS A 42 17.38 -4.35 -12.77
C LYS A 42 18.26 -3.11 -12.67
N ILE A 43 18.45 -2.57 -11.49
CA ILE A 43 19.22 -1.35 -11.23
C ILE A 43 20.71 -1.59 -11.43
N LYS A 44 21.38 -0.69 -12.14
CA LYS A 44 22.80 -0.75 -12.47
C LYS A 44 23.65 0.01 -11.46
N ASP A 45 23.23 1.20 -11.05
CA ASP A 45 23.93 2.00 -10.06
C ASP A 45 23.92 1.35 -8.68
N PRO A 46 25.09 1.12 -8.05
CA PRO A 46 25.18 0.44 -6.76
C PRO A 46 24.47 1.18 -5.61
N GLN A 47 24.45 2.52 -5.62
CA GLN A 47 23.83 3.32 -4.56
C GLN A 47 22.30 3.26 -4.68
N VAL A 48 21.79 3.35 -5.91
CA VAL A 48 20.35 3.21 -6.17
C VAL A 48 19.90 1.80 -5.82
N ARG A 49 20.66 0.77 -6.20
CA ARG A 49 20.37 -0.62 -5.86
C ARG A 49 20.34 -0.84 -4.35
N GLN A 50 21.31 -0.30 -3.61
CA GLN A 50 21.36 -0.40 -2.16
C GLN A 50 20.13 0.27 -1.51
N MET A 51 19.70 1.43 -2.03
CA MET A 51 18.50 2.09 -1.54
C MET A 51 17.24 1.25 -1.78
N PHE A 52 17.07 0.67 -2.97
CA PHE A 52 15.93 -0.23 -3.25
C PHE A 52 15.95 -1.47 -2.35
N SER A 53 17.12 -2.04 -2.07
CA SER A 53 17.27 -3.13 -1.10
C SER A 53 16.84 -2.70 0.29
N ARG A 54 17.24 -1.51 0.72
CA ARG A 54 16.84 -0.95 2.02
C ARG A 54 15.32 -0.75 2.10
N LEU A 55 14.69 -0.19 1.05
CA LEU A 55 13.23 -0.04 1.01
C LEU A 55 12.53 -1.40 1.11
N ALA A 56 13.02 -2.41 0.38
CA ALA A 56 12.47 -3.77 0.49
C ALA A 56 12.62 -4.36 1.90
N ASP A 57 13.72 -4.09 2.60
CA ASP A 57 13.92 -4.53 3.98
C ASP A 57 12.96 -3.82 4.95
N GLU A 58 12.75 -2.51 4.78
CA GLU A 58 11.77 -1.75 5.56
C GLU A 58 10.36 -2.27 5.36
N GLU A 59 9.94 -2.60 4.11
CA GLU A 59 8.64 -3.23 3.85
C GLU A 59 8.48 -4.59 4.55
N ARG A 60 9.54 -5.41 4.60
CA ARG A 60 9.49 -6.69 5.35
C ARG A 60 9.27 -6.48 6.83
N GLU A 61 9.94 -5.50 7.44
CA GLU A 61 9.77 -5.16 8.86
C GLU A 61 8.35 -4.66 9.14
N HIS A 62 7.79 -3.82 8.27
CA HIS A 62 6.40 -3.35 8.39
C HIS A 62 5.41 -4.51 8.26
N ILE A 63 5.58 -5.39 7.27
CA ILE A 63 4.74 -6.59 7.11
C ILE A 63 4.78 -7.44 8.38
N GLN A 64 5.94 -7.70 8.94
CA GLN A 64 6.08 -8.47 10.17
C GLN A 64 5.33 -7.80 11.32
N THR A 65 5.50 -6.49 11.51
CA THR A 65 4.82 -5.71 12.55
C THR A 65 3.29 -5.76 12.40
N LEU A 66 2.79 -5.61 11.16
CA LEU A 66 1.36 -5.67 10.86
C LEU A 66 0.79 -7.08 11.08
N GLN A 67 1.53 -8.13 10.72
CA GLN A 67 1.14 -9.52 10.97
C GLN A 67 1.06 -9.84 12.46
N GLU A 68 1.99 -9.34 13.26
CA GLU A 68 1.93 -9.47 14.72
C GLU A 68 0.69 -8.78 15.29
N LYS A 69 0.40 -7.54 14.88
CA LYS A 69 -0.82 -6.82 15.25
C LYS A 69 -2.08 -7.59 14.85
N SER A 70 -2.12 -8.15 13.64
CA SER A 70 -3.24 -8.96 13.14
C SER A 70 -3.50 -10.18 14.04
N ARG A 71 -2.45 -10.86 14.51
CA ARG A 71 -2.58 -12.02 15.42
C ARG A 71 -3.27 -11.65 16.72
N TYR A 72 -2.99 -10.49 17.31
CA TYR A 72 -3.66 -10.01 18.52
C TYR A 72 -5.14 -9.72 18.33
N LEU A 73 -5.56 -9.39 17.10
CA LEU A 73 -6.96 -9.10 16.77
C LEU A 73 -7.76 -10.34 16.33
N GLN A 74 -7.10 -11.47 16.10
CA GLN A 74 -7.74 -12.72 15.63
C GLN A 74 -8.95 -13.17 16.49
N PRO A 75 -8.93 -13.12 17.84
CA PRO A 75 -10.09 -13.49 18.64
C PRO A 75 -11.32 -12.61 18.38
N ALA A 76 -11.10 -11.32 18.09
CA ALA A 76 -12.19 -10.39 17.75
C ALA A 76 -12.71 -10.61 16.33
N ILE A 77 -11.85 -11.02 15.39
CA ILE A 77 -12.20 -11.32 14.01
C ILE A 77 -13.03 -12.61 13.92
N ALA A 78 -12.66 -13.64 14.67
CA ALA A 78 -13.35 -14.93 14.69
C ALA A 78 -14.80 -14.84 15.16
N SER A 79 -15.16 -13.83 15.97
CA SER A 79 -16.53 -13.55 16.39
C SER A 79 -17.38 -12.84 15.33
N GLN A 80 -16.74 -12.29 14.31
CA GLN A 80 -17.41 -11.59 13.20
C GLN A 80 -17.43 -12.50 11.97
N ASN A 81 -18.37 -13.42 11.94
CA ASN A 81 -18.56 -14.43 10.88
C ASN A 81 -19.01 -13.83 9.53
N ARG A 82 -18.56 -12.63 9.18
CA ARG A 82 -18.76 -12.03 7.87
C ARG A 82 -17.45 -12.05 7.13
N HIS A 83 -17.35 -12.93 6.14
CA HIS A 83 -16.42 -12.73 5.06
C HIS A 83 -16.62 -11.30 4.54
N ASN A 84 -15.61 -10.46 4.71
CA ASN A 84 -15.75 -9.04 4.39
C ASN A 84 -15.61 -8.86 2.88
N GLU A 85 -16.71 -9.11 2.15
CA GLU A 85 -16.79 -8.93 0.71
C GLU A 85 -16.44 -7.50 0.29
N HIS A 86 -16.77 -6.53 1.15
CA HIS A 86 -16.42 -5.14 0.93
C HIS A 86 -14.90 -4.92 0.93
N LEU A 87 -14.18 -5.50 1.89
CA LEU A 87 -12.71 -5.44 1.93
C LEU A 87 -12.09 -6.11 0.70
N ALA A 88 -12.54 -7.31 0.34
CA ALA A 88 -12.04 -8.05 -0.81
C ALA A 88 -12.27 -7.26 -2.12
N ARG A 89 -13.43 -6.64 -2.28
CA ARG A 89 -13.74 -5.78 -3.42
C ARG A 89 -12.87 -4.54 -3.44
N PHE A 90 -12.71 -3.85 -2.31
CA PHE A 90 -11.86 -2.68 -2.20
C PHE A 90 -10.41 -3.00 -2.61
N ILE A 91 -9.83 -4.09 -2.10
CA ILE A 91 -8.47 -4.51 -2.47
C ILE A 91 -8.38 -4.82 -3.97
N SER A 92 -9.33 -5.56 -4.53
CA SER A 92 -9.29 -5.98 -5.94
C SER A 92 -9.55 -4.83 -6.92
N GLU A 93 -10.46 -3.91 -6.59
CA GLU A 93 -10.91 -2.86 -7.48
C GLU A 93 -10.16 -1.54 -7.29
N GLU A 94 -9.73 -1.22 -6.06
CA GLU A 94 -9.13 0.08 -5.75
C GLU A 94 -7.61 0.02 -5.51
N LEU A 95 -7.04 -1.13 -5.16
CA LEU A 95 -5.62 -1.23 -4.81
C LEU A 95 -4.81 -2.03 -5.81
N LYS A 96 -5.25 -3.23 -6.17
CA LYS A 96 -4.47 -4.18 -6.97
C LYS A 96 -4.06 -3.59 -8.32
N GLY A 97 -2.76 -3.46 -8.52
CA GLY A 97 -2.18 -2.92 -9.75
C GLY A 97 -2.38 -1.41 -9.95
N LYS A 98 -2.99 -0.71 -8.99
CA LYS A 98 -3.22 0.75 -9.06
C LYS A 98 -2.22 1.55 -8.26
N ILE A 99 -1.65 0.99 -7.20
CA ILE A 99 -0.61 1.61 -6.37
C ILE A 99 0.76 1.30 -6.98
N PHE A 100 1.16 0.04 -6.90
CA PHE A 100 2.37 -0.45 -7.56
C PHE A 100 2.04 -1.12 -8.90
N PRO A 101 2.88 -0.95 -9.93
CA PRO A 101 2.63 -1.57 -11.23
C PRO A 101 2.74 -3.09 -11.15
N PRO A 102 1.92 -3.84 -11.91
CA PRO A 102 1.98 -5.30 -11.94
C PRO A 102 3.36 -5.79 -12.39
N LEU A 103 3.91 -6.83 -11.72
CA LEU A 103 5.25 -7.36 -12.00
C LEU A 103 5.44 -7.84 -13.45
N LYS A 104 4.38 -8.35 -14.07
CA LYS A 104 4.36 -8.77 -15.48
C LYS A 104 3.92 -7.66 -16.44
N GLY A 105 3.72 -6.45 -15.93
CA GLY A 105 3.26 -5.31 -16.72
C GLY A 105 4.38 -4.70 -17.58
N SER A 106 3.98 -4.02 -18.65
CA SER A 106 4.89 -3.30 -19.56
C SER A 106 5.76 -2.25 -18.86
N ALA A 107 5.23 -1.62 -17.80
CA ALA A 107 5.97 -0.62 -17.02
C ALA A 107 7.28 -1.18 -16.45
N LEU A 108 7.24 -2.38 -15.86
CA LEU A 108 8.43 -3.03 -15.30
C LEU A 108 9.33 -3.65 -16.38
N GLN A 109 8.75 -4.12 -17.48
CA GLN A 109 9.53 -4.66 -18.60
C GLN A 109 10.34 -3.57 -19.31
N ASN A 110 9.83 -2.33 -19.35
CA ASN A 110 10.43 -1.20 -20.02
C ASN A 110 11.42 -0.40 -19.15
N ILE A 111 11.75 -0.88 -17.95
CA ILE A 111 12.82 -0.28 -17.15
C ILE A 111 14.16 -0.59 -17.82
N ASN A 112 14.77 0.44 -18.39
CA ASN A 112 16.05 0.36 -19.09
C ASN A 112 17.14 1.23 -18.45
N ASP A 113 16.77 2.10 -17.52
CA ASP A 113 17.68 2.93 -16.75
C ASP A 113 17.18 3.13 -15.29
N ASP A 114 18.12 3.55 -14.42
CA ASP A 114 17.86 3.70 -13.00
C ASP A 114 16.94 4.90 -12.70
N LYS A 115 16.95 5.91 -13.55
CA LYS A 115 16.06 7.07 -13.42
C LYS A 115 14.59 6.68 -13.59
N LYS A 116 14.29 5.82 -14.56
CA LYS A 116 12.93 5.27 -14.74
C LYS A 116 12.51 4.40 -13.57
N ALA A 117 13.43 3.63 -12.99
CA ALA A 117 13.15 2.85 -11.80
C ALA A 117 12.75 3.76 -10.63
N LEU A 118 13.50 4.84 -10.40
CA LEU A 118 13.17 5.83 -9.38
C LEU A 118 11.85 6.56 -9.66
N ASP A 119 11.57 6.91 -10.91
CA ASP A 119 10.32 7.57 -11.29
C ASP A 119 9.10 6.68 -11.01
N LEU A 120 9.19 5.39 -11.30
CA LEU A 120 8.13 4.43 -10.98
C LEU A 120 7.92 4.29 -9.47
N GLY A 121 8.99 4.22 -8.68
CA GLY A 121 8.90 4.21 -7.23
C GLY A 121 8.24 5.48 -6.69
N ILE A 122 8.68 6.65 -7.13
CA ILE A 122 8.12 7.95 -6.74
C ILE A 122 6.62 8.03 -7.08
N GLU A 123 6.23 7.56 -8.26
CA GLU A 123 4.83 7.54 -8.67
C GLU A 123 3.99 6.60 -7.79
N SER A 124 4.51 5.41 -7.49
CA SER A 124 3.83 4.43 -6.64
C SER A 124 3.63 4.95 -5.21
N GLU A 125 4.68 5.54 -4.61
CA GLU A 125 4.55 6.14 -3.27
C GLU A 125 3.55 7.30 -3.24
N LYS A 126 3.51 8.14 -4.27
CA LYS A 126 2.51 9.20 -4.36
C LYS A 126 1.08 8.64 -4.40
N LYS A 127 0.85 7.58 -5.17
CA LYS A 127 -0.47 6.92 -5.26
C LYS A 127 -0.87 6.30 -3.92
N SER A 128 0.07 5.66 -3.22
CA SER A 128 -0.15 5.14 -1.86
C SER A 128 -0.54 6.25 -0.90
N ILE A 129 0.19 7.36 -0.90
CA ILE A 129 -0.07 8.54 -0.06
C ILE A 129 -1.45 9.13 -0.36
N GLU A 130 -1.81 9.34 -1.63
CA GLU A 130 -3.10 9.88 -2.05
C GLU A 130 -4.26 8.97 -1.60
N MET A 131 -4.12 7.66 -1.76
CA MET A 131 -5.10 6.67 -1.31
C MET A 131 -5.29 6.74 0.21
N LEU A 132 -4.20 6.74 1.00
CA LEU A 132 -4.23 6.81 2.45
C LEU A 132 -4.85 8.12 2.95
N GLN A 133 -4.52 9.25 2.34
CA GLN A 133 -5.13 10.54 2.66
C GLN A 133 -6.63 10.52 2.42
N SER A 134 -7.07 9.98 1.27
CA SER A 134 -8.50 9.84 0.96
C SER A 134 -9.25 8.94 1.96
N LEU A 135 -8.61 7.87 2.45
CA LEU A 135 -9.18 7.02 3.49
C LEU A 135 -9.28 7.74 4.84
N LEU A 136 -8.23 8.46 5.22
CA LEU A 136 -8.17 9.21 6.48
C LEU A 136 -9.18 10.35 6.56
N GLU A 137 -9.46 11.04 5.46
CA GLU A 137 -10.47 12.11 5.40
C GLU A 137 -11.88 11.61 5.69
N LYS A 138 -12.18 10.37 5.30
CA LYS A 138 -13.52 9.76 5.42
C LYS A 138 -13.69 8.96 6.70
N GLU A 139 -12.61 8.53 7.31
CA GLU A 139 -12.63 7.64 8.48
C GLU A 139 -12.89 8.43 9.77
N LYS A 140 -13.73 7.88 10.65
CA LYS A 140 -14.07 8.46 11.96
C LYS A 140 -13.51 7.66 13.13
N LYS A 141 -13.24 6.37 12.94
CA LYS A 141 -12.74 5.49 14.00
C LYS A 141 -11.26 5.76 14.26
N LEU A 142 -10.91 6.01 15.50
CA LEU A 142 -9.57 6.40 15.92
C LEU A 142 -8.54 5.27 15.72
N ASP A 143 -8.95 4.02 15.96
CA ASP A 143 -8.11 2.84 15.78
C ASP A 143 -7.77 2.59 14.30
N VAL A 144 -8.75 2.73 13.40
CA VAL A 144 -8.55 2.66 11.94
C VAL A 144 -7.65 3.81 11.46
N LYS A 145 -7.93 5.03 11.93
CA LYS A 145 -7.09 6.21 11.62
C LYS A 145 -5.65 6.02 12.09
N ALA A 146 -5.43 5.42 13.24
CA ALA A 146 -4.09 5.18 13.76
C ALA A 146 -3.29 4.23 12.83
N VAL A 147 -3.92 3.18 12.31
CA VAL A 147 -3.27 2.25 11.36
C VAL A 147 -2.88 2.98 10.08
N PHE A 148 -3.83 3.67 9.43
CA PHE A 148 -3.55 4.37 8.17
C PHE A 148 -2.59 5.56 8.33
N SER A 149 -2.64 6.27 9.46
CA SER A 149 -1.71 7.37 9.73
C SER A 149 -0.28 6.88 9.89
N HIS A 150 -0.09 5.72 10.53
CA HIS A 150 1.23 5.10 10.65
C HIS A 150 1.81 4.77 9.28
N LEU A 151 1.03 4.06 8.45
CA LEU A 151 1.45 3.74 7.08
C LEU A 151 1.74 5.01 6.26
N LEU A 152 0.89 6.03 6.37
CA LEU A 152 1.11 7.31 5.66
C LEU A 152 2.45 7.97 6.00
N VAL A 153 2.90 7.89 7.24
CA VAL A 153 4.21 8.43 7.67
C VAL A 153 5.34 7.67 6.98
N GLU A 154 5.25 6.35 6.91
CA GLU A 154 6.27 5.50 6.27
C GLU A 154 6.34 5.76 4.76
N GLU A 155 5.20 5.81 4.06
CA GLU A 155 5.14 6.10 2.62
C GLU A 155 5.72 7.48 2.27
N LYS A 156 5.47 8.48 3.11
CA LYS A 156 6.08 9.81 2.94
C LYS A 156 7.60 9.77 3.10
N ARG A 157 8.10 8.95 4.01
CA ARG A 157 9.55 8.75 4.21
C ARG A 157 10.18 8.06 3.00
N HIS A 158 9.55 7.00 2.48
CA HIS A 158 9.98 6.31 1.25
C HIS A 158 10.02 7.27 0.06
N LEU A 159 8.96 8.05 -0.13
CA LEU A 159 8.91 9.07 -1.18
C LEU A 159 10.07 10.07 -1.10
N LEU A 160 10.40 10.53 0.12
CA LEU A 160 11.51 11.46 0.33
C LEU A 160 12.85 10.81 -0.04
N MET A 161 13.09 9.57 0.39
CA MET A 161 14.31 8.81 0.08
C MET A 161 14.49 8.64 -1.44
N LEU A 162 13.43 8.30 -2.16
CA LEU A 162 13.45 8.14 -3.62
C LEU A 162 13.75 9.46 -4.33
N LYS A 163 13.12 10.56 -3.89
CA LYS A 163 13.38 11.91 -4.45
C LYS A 163 14.81 12.37 -4.21
N ASP A 164 15.32 12.18 -3.00
CA ASP A 164 16.69 12.55 -2.65
C ASP A 164 17.71 11.77 -3.49
N MET A 165 17.46 10.47 -3.70
CA MET A 165 18.32 9.65 -4.56
C MET A 165 18.27 10.13 -6.02
N LYS A 166 17.07 10.47 -6.53
CA LYS A 166 16.91 10.97 -7.90
C LYS A 166 17.65 12.28 -8.13
N MET A 167 17.75 13.15 -7.12
CA MET A 167 18.50 14.41 -7.22
C MET A 167 20.02 14.21 -7.25
N LYS A 168 20.52 13.05 -6.84
CA LYS A 168 21.96 12.72 -6.82
C LYS A 168 22.43 12.05 -8.11
N LEU A 169 21.51 11.61 -8.98
CA LEU A 169 21.79 11.05 -10.30
C LEU A 169 21.89 12.12 -11.37
#